data_13f91341d630a4f0ab13beb9167fdbf6
#
_entry.id   13f91341d630a4f0ab13beb9167fdbf6
#
_cell.length_a   1.000
_cell.length_b   1.000
_cell.length_c   1.000
_cell.angle_alpha   90.00
_cell.angle_beta   90.00
_cell.angle_gamma   90.00
#
_symmetry.space_group_name_H-M   'P 1'
#
loop_
_entity.id
_entity.type
_entity.pdbx_description
1 polymer ?
#
loop_
_entity_poly.entity_id
_entity_poly.type
_entity_poly.pdbx_seq_one_letter_code
_entity_poly.pdbx_strand_id
1 'polypeptide(L)'
;SHSSILITLIESMNKLLIICDMFPPAFAPRMGYLCKYLTRMGWEVTVVTEYIEDNTFEFLTGYADVYCVRYYKASGKISKHIEWMWVMFLDILFGYKDMKIINACIPLIKTNQYKGILCSTYRTFPLTAAKTLAIHTNLPFVVDLRDIIEQYASNEYISHKFHTFSWLDAFI
;
A
#
# COMPACT_ATOMS: atom_id res chain seq x y z
N SER A 1 39.35 1.35 12.16
CA SER A 1 39.51 1.18 10.77
C SER A 1 38.28 1.66 10.02
N HIS A 2 38.50 2.27 8.86
CA HIS A 2 37.43 2.95 8.08
C HIS A 2 36.29 2.04 7.64
N SER A 3 36.57 0.76 7.39
CA SER A 3 35.55 -0.21 6.98
C SER A 3 34.50 -0.48 8.06
N SER A 4 34.89 -0.51 9.33
CA SER A 4 33.96 -0.75 10.45
C SER A 4 33.02 0.44 10.67
N ILE A 5 33.49 1.66 10.44
CA ILE A 5 32.69 2.89 10.57
C ILE A 5 31.67 2.99 9.41
N LEU A 6 32.09 2.61 8.20
CA LEU A 6 31.19 2.59 7.04
C LEU A 6 30.06 1.55 7.22
N ILE A 7 30.38 0.37 7.73
CA ILE A 7 29.41 -0.68 8.02
C ILE A 7 28.43 -0.21 9.11
N THR A 8 28.89 0.41 10.16
CA THR A 8 28.05 0.96 11.24
C THR A 8 27.17 2.11 10.76
N LEU A 9 27.65 2.94 9.83
CA LEU A 9 26.85 4.02 9.21
C LEU A 9 25.76 3.45 8.27
N ILE A 10 26.04 2.37 7.55
CA ILE A 10 25.06 1.67 6.71
C ILE A 10 24.00 0.96 7.57
N GLU A 11 24.37 0.42 8.73
CA GLU A 11 23.44 -0.20 9.70
C GLU A 11 22.51 0.80 10.40
N SER A 12 22.80 2.10 10.33
CA SER A 12 22.00 3.14 11.02
C SER A 12 20.95 3.82 10.14
N MET A 13 20.85 3.49 8.85
CA MET A 13 19.81 4.08 7.99
C MET A 13 18.42 3.61 8.42
N ASN A 14 17.57 4.57 8.75
CA ASN A 14 16.19 4.27 9.13
C ASN A 14 15.40 3.81 7.91
N LYS A 15 14.89 2.56 7.93
CA LYS A 15 14.10 2.01 6.85
C LYS A 15 12.61 2.03 7.20
N LEU A 16 11.78 2.51 6.28
CA LEU A 16 10.33 2.54 6.42
C LEU A 16 9.67 1.72 5.30
N LEU A 17 8.75 0.85 5.68
CA LEU A 17 7.89 0.15 4.74
C LEU A 17 6.56 0.90 4.62
N ILE A 18 6.22 1.35 3.42
CA ILE A 18 4.94 1.97 3.10
C ILE A 18 4.09 0.98 2.31
N ILE A 19 2.86 0.77 2.74
CA ILE A 19 1.88 -0.05 2.04
C ILE A 19 0.71 0.87 1.68
N CYS A 20 0.43 1.04 0.41
CA CYS A 20 -0.62 1.94 -0.05
C CYS A 20 -1.37 1.39 -1.26
N ASP A 21 -2.59 1.85 -1.44
CA ASP A 21 -3.44 1.52 -2.58
C ASP A 21 -2.95 2.16 -3.88
N MET A 22 -2.41 3.38 -3.79
CA MET A 22 -1.88 4.15 -4.91
C MET A 22 -0.54 4.79 -4.57
N PHE A 23 0.39 4.76 -5.55
CA PHE A 23 1.68 5.44 -5.49
C PHE A 23 2.05 6.01 -6.86
N PRO A 24 2.88 7.08 -6.96
CA PRO A 24 3.44 7.50 -8.25
C PRO A 24 4.10 6.33 -9.01
N PRO A 25 3.98 6.28 -10.35
CA PRO A 25 3.56 7.35 -11.26
C PRO A 25 2.06 7.62 -11.33
N ALA A 26 1.20 6.83 -10.68
CA ALA A 26 -0.24 7.07 -10.62
C ALA A 26 -0.59 8.36 -9.87
N PHE A 27 -1.85 8.77 -9.93
CA PHE A 27 -2.36 10.00 -9.30
C PHE A 27 -2.35 9.92 -7.77
N ALA A 28 -1.16 9.88 -7.19
CA ALA A 28 -0.93 9.86 -5.75
C ALA A 28 0.25 10.77 -5.33
N PRO A 29 0.23 12.07 -5.67
CA PRO A 29 1.38 12.97 -5.46
C PRO A 29 1.75 13.10 -3.98
N ARG A 30 0.79 13.02 -3.07
CA ARG A 30 1.01 13.14 -1.62
C ARG A 30 2.03 12.11 -1.12
N MET A 31 1.88 10.84 -1.53
CA MET A 31 2.79 9.76 -1.11
C MET A 31 4.18 9.93 -1.72
N GLY A 32 4.27 10.37 -2.97
CA GLY A 32 5.54 10.67 -3.60
C GLY A 32 6.29 11.82 -2.92
N TYR A 33 5.59 12.89 -2.56
CA TYR A 33 6.18 13.99 -1.79
C TYR A 33 6.59 13.55 -0.38
N LEU A 34 5.79 12.72 0.30
CA LEU A 34 6.17 12.15 1.59
C LEU A 34 7.50 11.39 1.48
N CYS A 35 7.64 10.51 0.49
CA CYS A 35 8.88 9.77 0.25
C CYS A 35 10.06 10.71 -0.02
N LYS A 36 9.85 11.74 -0.84
CA LYS A 36 10.86 12.76 -1.12
C LYS A 36 11.37 13.45 0.15
N TYR A 37 10.48 13.82 1.08
CA TYR A 37 10.88 14.45 2.33
C TYR A 37 11.54 13.45 3.28
N LEU A 38 11.04 12.23 3.40
CA LEU A 38 11.65 11.18 4.21
C LEU A 38 13.07 10.86 3.75
N THR A 39 13.29 10.74 2.44
CA THR A 39 14.64 10.52 1.87
C THR A 39 15.59 11.68 2.19
N ARG A 40 15.12 12.92 2.14
CA ARG A 40 15.91 14.09 2.56
C ARG A 40 16.27 14.09 4.06
N MET A 41 15.46 13.43 4.87
CA MET A 41 15.68 13.23 6.31
C MET A 41 16.55 11.99 6.61
N GLY A 42 17.09 11.33 5.59
CA GLY A 42 17.97 10.16 5.74
C GLY A 42 17.22 8.84 5.93
N TRP A 43 15.96 8.77 5.54
CA TRP A 43 15.19 7.51 5.52
C TRP A 43 15.33 6.79 4.18
N GLU A 44 15.51 5.49 4.22
CA GLU A 44 15.27 4.60 3.08
C GLU A 44 13.80 4.17 3.08
N VAL A 45 13.11 4.42 1.98
CA VAL A 45 11.68 4.13 1.86
C VAL A 45 11.44 3.02 0.84
N THR A 46 10.79 1.96 1.28
CA THR A 46 10.27 0.89 0.41
C THR A 46 8.77 1.01 0.33
N VAL A 47 8.21 0.99 -0.87
CA VAL A 47 6.76 1.09 -1.10
C VAL A 47 6.24 -0.17 -1.76
N VAL A 48 5.17 -0.73 -1.22
CA VAL A 48 4.39 -1.82 -1.84
C VAL A 48 3.01 -1.29 -2.17
N THR A 49 2.63 -1.35 -3.44
CA THR A 49 1.40 -0.74 -3.96
C THR A 49 0.75 -1.58 -5.06
N GLU A 50 -0.52 -1.29 -5.37
CA GLU A 50 -1.17 -1.84 -6.56
C GLU A 50 -0.56 -1.22 -7.84
N TYR A 51 -0.38 -2.04 -8.88
CA TYR A 51 0.02 -1.55 -10.19
C TYR A 51 -1.15 -0.84 -10.88
N ILE A 52 -0.95 0.42 -11.21
CA ILE A 52 -1.90 1.25 -11.96
C ILE A 52 -1.20 1.78 -13.20
N GLU A 53 -1.82 1.65 -14.35
CA GLU A 53 -1.31 2.15 -15.64
C GLU A 53 -1.60 3.66 -15.77
N ASP A 54 -0.76 4.46 -15.15
CA ASP A 54 -0.83 5.93 -15.17
C ASP A 54 0.58 6.49 -14.93
N ASN A 55 0.96 7.53 -15.66
CA ASN A 55 2.29 8.14 -15.60
C ASN A 55 2.23 9.64 -15.24
N THR A 56 1.14 10.08 -14.66
CA THR A 56 0.90 11.50 -14.37
C THR A 56 1.96 12.10 -13.45
N PHE A 57 2.49 11.32 -12.49
CA PHE A 57 3.47 11.77 -11.49
C PHE A 57 4.78 10.97 -11.55
N GLU A 58 5.26 10.65 -12.74
CA GLU A 58 6.50 9.88 -12.93
C GLU A 58 7.72 10.51 -12.24
N PHE A 59 7.79 11.85 -12.21
CA PHE A 59 8.89 12.58 -11.57
C PHE A 59 9.00 12.39 -10.05
N LEU A 60 8.04 11.74 -9.40
CA LEU A 60 8.06 11.43 -7.97
C LEU A 60 8.46 9.97 -7.66
N THR A 61 8.75 9.16 -8.65
CA THR A 61 9.06 7.72 -8.44
C THR A 61 10.47 7.48 -7.88
N GLY A 62 11.41 8.41 -8.11
CA GLY A 62 12.83 8.23 -7.76
C GLY A 62 13.19 8.36 -6.27
N TYR A 63 12.19 8.48 -5.37
CA TYR A 63 12.42 8.69 -3.94
C TYR A 63 12.12 7.48 -3.06
N ALA A 64 11.78 6.34 -3.66
CA ALA A 64 11.49 5.10 -2.96
C ALA A 64 11.76 3.89 -3.85
N ASP A 65 12.04 2.74 -3.22
CA ASP A 65 12.06 1.45 -3.89
C ASP A 65 10.63 0.94 -4.02
N VAL A 66 10.06 0.94 -5.23
CA VAL A 66 8.63 0.65 -5.46
C VAL A 66 8.43 -0.76 -5.97
N TYR A 67 7.61 -1.53 -5.27
CA TYR A 67 7.18 -2.88 -5.61
C TYR A 67 5.69 -2.87 -5.95
N CYS A 68 5.38 -3.04 -7.24
CA CYS A 68 4.00 -3.03 -7.73
C CYS A 68 3.42 -4.44 -7.79
N VAL A 69 2.27 -4.64 -7.17
CA VAL A 69 1.49 -5.89 -7.22
C VAL A 69 0.45 -5.79 -8.32
N ARG A 70 0.49 -6.71 -9.27
CA ARG A 70 -0.51 -6.79 -10.35
C ARG A 70 -1.58 -7.80 -10.02
N TYR A 71 -2.83 -7.35 -10.09
CA TYR A 71 -4.03 -8.18 -9.92
C TYR A 71 -4.63 -8.58 -11.26
N TYR A 72 -4.49 -7.72 -12.29
CA TYR A 72 -5.10 -7.87 -13.59
C TYR A 72 -4.04 -8.01 -14.67
N LYS A 73 -4.21 -9.00 -15.57
CA LYS A 73 -3.28 -9.31 -16.66
C LYS A 73 -3.93 -9.24 -18.04
N ALA A 74 -5.27 -9.38 -18.10
CA ALA A 74 -5.99 -9.41 -19.36
C ALA A 74 -5.92 -8.08 -20.12
N SER A 75 -5.81 -8.13 -21.45
CA SER A 75 -5.71 -6.95 -22.31
C SER A 75 -7.01 -6.61 -23.05
N GLY A 76 -7.90 -7.58 -23.30
CA GLY A 76 -9.17 -7.37 -24.02
C GLY A 76 -10.28 -6.83 -23.12
N LYS A 77 -11.23 -6.05 -23.67
CA LYS A 77 -12.33 -5.46 -22.89
C LYS A 77 -13.16 -6.52 -22.14
N ILE A 78 -13.55 -7.60 -22.83
CA ILE A 78 -14.37 -8.68 -22.23
C ILE A 78 -13.54 -9.47 -21.22
N SER A 79 -12.30 -9.83 -21.56
CA SER A 79 -11.42 -10.57 -20.67
C SER A 79 -11.04 -9.77 -19.41
N LYS A 80 -10.84 -8.45 -19.52
CA LYS A 80 -10.65 -7.55 -18.37
C LYS A 80 -11.84 -7.57 -17.43
N HIS A 81 -13.06 -7.55 -17.98
CA HIS A 81 -14.27 -7.57 -17.15
C HIS A 81 -14.47 -8.91 -16.43
N ILE A 82 -14.24 -10.04 -17.11
CA ILE A 82 -14.27 -11.37 -16.51
C ILE A 82 -13.20 -11.52 -15.43
N GLU A 83 -11.97 -11.09 -15.72
CA GLU A 83 -10.88 -11.14 -14.76
C GLU A 83 -11.17 -10.27 -13.53
N TRP A 84 -11.73 -9.07 -13.72
CA TRP A 84 -12.15 -8.19 -12.64
C TRP A 84 -13.21 -8.85 -11.74
N MET A 85 -14.25 -9.45 -12.34
CA MET A 85 -15.27 -10.19 -11.58
C MET A 85 -14.66 -11.35 -10.79
N TRP A 86 -13.72 -12.08 -11.41
CA TRP A 86 -13.04 -13.21 -10.77
C TRP A 86 -12.15 -12.76 -9.61
N VAL A 87 -11.37 -11.70 -9.81
CA VAL A 87 -10.53 -11.13 -8.72
C VAL A 87 -11.41 -10.61 -7.59
N MET A 88 -12.51 -9.92 -7.89
CA MET A 88 -13.47 -9.47 -6.88
C MET A 88 -14.06 -10.64 -6.09
N PHE A 89 -14.45 -11.71 -6.76
CA PHE A 89 -14.97 -12.91 -6.12
C PHE A 89 -13.95 -13.57 -5.18
N LEU A 90 -12.71 -13.71 -5.64
CA LEU A 90 -11.61 -14.26 -4.83
C LEU A 90 -11.27 -13.34 -3.65
N ASP A 91 -11.35 -12.03 -3.85
CA ASP A 91 -11.06 -11.06 -2.80
C ASP A 91 -12.12 -11.11 -1.70
N ILE A 92 -13.40 -11.18 -2.06
CA ILE A 92 -14.51 -11.31 -1.10
C ILE A 92 -14.40 -12.62 -0.29
N LEU A 93 -14.06 -13.74 -0.92
CA LEU A 93 -14.02 -15.04 -0.24
C LEU A 93 -12.74 -15.29 0.55
N PHE A 94 -11.61 -14.80 0.05
CA PHE A 94 -10.29 -15.23 0.54
C PHE A 94 -9.34 -14.06 0.84
N GLY A 95 -9.75 -12.80 0.67
CA GLY A 95 -8.86 -11.64 0.81
C GLY A 95 -7.68 -11.70 -0.17
N TYR A 96 -7.97 -12.06 -1.42
CA TYR A 96 -6.94 -12.33 -2.44
C TYR A 96 -5.97 -11.16 -2.64
N LYS A 97 -6.48 -9.93 -2.64
CA LYS A 97 -5.65 -8.73 -2.79
C LYS A 97 -4.72 -8.55 -1.60
N ASP A 98 -5.24 -8.70 -0.38
CA ASP A 98 -4.44 -8.61 0.85
C ASP A 98 -3.37 -9.69 0.90
N MET A 99 -3.70 -10.93 0.55
CA MET A 99 -2.71 -12.02 0.47
C MET A 99 -1.59 -11.72 -0.53
N LYS A 100 -1.90 -11.12 -1.66
CA LYS A 100 -0.89 -10.72 -2.65
C LYS A 100 0.06 -9.63 -2.11
N ILE A 101 -0.46 -8.63 -1.41
CA ILE A 101 0.35 -7.59 -0.75
C ILE A 101 1.23 -8.21 0.34
N ILE A 102 0.66 -9.07 1.20
CA ILE A 102 1.41 -9.75 2.25
C ILE A 102 2.57 -10.56 1.65
N ASN A 103 2.30 -11.34 0.61
CA ASN A 103 3.32 -12.16 -0.06
C ASN A 103 4.41 -11.31 -0.72
N ALA A 104 4.10 -10.12 -1.20
CA ALA A 104 5.10 -9.19 -1.72
C ALA A 104 5.95 -8.57 -0.60
N CYS A 105 5.38 -8.32 0.58
CA CYS A 105 6.07 -7.73 1.72
C CYS A 105 6.97 -8.72 2.48
N ILE A 106 6.59 -10.00 2.58
CA ILE A 106 7.33 -11.00 3.37
C ILE A 106 8.82 -11.06 3.02
N PRO A 107 9.25 -11.20 1.75
CA PRO A 107 10.67 -11.24 1.42
C PRO A 107 11.39 -9.92 1.77
N LEU A 108 10.71 -8.78 1.60
CA LEU A 108 11.27 -7.47 1.92
C LEU A 108 11.53 -7.33 3.42
N ILE A 109 10.58 -7.76 4.26
CA ILE A 109 10.71 -7.70 5.72
C ILE A 109 11.80 -8.66 6.22
N LYS A 110 11.97 -9.82 5.57
CA LYS A 110 13.03 -10.78 5.91
C LYS A 110 14.44 -10.29 5.58
N THR A 111 14.57 -9.49 4.53
CA THR A 111 15.88 -9.00 4.06
C THR A 111 16.26 -7.64 4.61
N ASN A 112 15.29 -6.87 5.09
CA ASN A 112 15.51 -5.51 5.58
C ASN A 112 15.01 -5.35 7.02
N GLN A 113 15.71 -4.49 7.77
CA GLN A 113 15.33 -4.13 9.13
C GLN A 113 14.52 -2.83 9.13
N TYR A 114 13.20 -2.94 8.90
CA TYR A 114 12.32 -1.77 8.95
C TYR A 114 12.09 -1.31 10.38
N LYS A 115 11.99 0.01 10.58
CA LYS A 115 11.64 0.65 11.86
C LYS A 115 10.14 0.76 12.08
N GLY A 116 9.34 0.59 11.04
CA GLY A 116 7.89 0.64 11.11
C GLY A 116 7.22 0.40 9.78
N ILE A 117 5.91 0.28 9.83
CA ILE A 117 5.03 0.16 8.68
C ILE A 117 4.08 1.35 8.67
N LEU A 118 4.02 2.07 7.54
CA LEU A 118 3.03 3.11 7.28
C LEU A 118 2.03 2.58 6.25
N CYS A 119 0.74 2.58 6.60
CA CYS A 119 -0.33 2.29 5.65
C CYS A 119 -1.04 3.56 5.28
N SER A 120 -1.08 3.90 3.98
CA SER A 120 -1.90 5.01 3.47
C SER A 120 -3.01 4.47 2.58
N THR A 121 -4.24 4.75 2.95
CA THR A 121 -5.42 4.26 2.26
C THR A 121 -6.61 5.20 2.41
N TYR A 122 -7.56 5.09 1.48
CA TYR A 122 -8.89 5.70 1.60
C TYR A 122 -10.02 4.66 1.75
N ARG A 123 -9.66 3.36 1.74
CA ARG A 123 -10.57 2.22 1.88
C ARG A 123 -9.98 1.19 2.84
N THR A 124 -10.68 0.07 3.04
CA THR A 124 -10.18 -1.07 3.84
C THR A 124 -8.92 -1.69 3.25
N PHE A 125 -8.84 -1.80 1.93
CA PHE A 125 -7.62 -2.25 1.25
C PHE A 125 -6.60 -1.10 1.09
N PRO A 126 -5.32 -1.29 1.42
CA PRO A 126 -4.63 -2.49 1.90
C PRO A 126 -4.43 -2.51 3.44
N LEU A 127 -5.35 -1.91 4.21
CA LEU A 127 -5.24 -1.75 5.66
C LEU A 127 -5.14 -3.10 6.40
N THR A 128 -5.94 -4.08 5.98
CA THR A 128 -5.95 -5.43 6.58
C THR A 128 -4.61 -6.13 6.40
N ALA A 129 -4.03 -6.06 5.20
CA ALA A 129 -2.71 -6.62 4.91
C ALA A 129 -1.62 -5.96 5.78
N ALA A 130 -1.61 -4.63 5.83
CA ALA A 130 -0.63 -3.86 6.60
C ALA A 130 -0.73 -4.13 8.11
N LYS A 131 -1.95 -4.17 8.65
CA LYS A 131 -2.21 -4.52 10.04
C LYS A 131 -1.72 -5.93 10.37
N THR A 132 -2.04 -6.91 9.51
CA THR A 132 -1.62 -8.31 9.69
C THR A 132 -0.10 -8.41 9.74
N LEU A 133 0.60 -7.75 8.81
CA LEU A 133 2.07 -7.71 8.80
C LEU A 133 2.64 -7.07 10.06
N ALA A 134 2.08 -5.94 10.50
CA ALA A 134 2.53 -5.25 11.71
C ALA A 134 2.41 -6.13 12.96
N ILE A 135 1.30 -6.86 13.11
CA ILE A 135 1.09 -7.80 14.22
C ILE A 135 2.11 -8.94 14.18
N HIS A 136 2.31 -9.55 13.01
CA HIS A 136 3.22 -10.70 12.88
C HIS A 136 4.70 -10.33 13.01
N THR A 137 5.07 -9.10 12.66
CA THR A 137 6.45 -8.63 12.73
C THR A 137 6.77 -7.83 13.99
N ASN A 138 5.75 -7.50 14.78
CA ASN A 138 5.85 -6.61 15.95
C ASN A 138 6.49 -5.24 15.63
N LEU A 139 6.28 -4.76 14.40
CA LEU A 139 6.75 -3.44 13.97
C LEU A 139 5.74 -2.34 14.36
N PRO A 140 6.21 -1.15 14.72
CA PRO A 140 5.36 0.03 14.87
C PRO A 140 4.50 0.26 13.62
N PHE A 141 3.21 0.53 13.83
CA PHE A 141 2.24 0.66 12.76
C PHE A 141 1.55 2.02 12.81
N VAL A 142 1.60 2.73 11.69
CA VAL A 142 0.95 4.04 11.52
C VAL A 142 -0.02 3.95 10.35
N VAL A 143 -1.22 4.48 10.52
CA VAL A 143 -2.24 4.53 9.47
C VAL A 143 -2.49 5.99 9.09
N ASP A 144 -2.39 6.27 7.80
CA ASP A 144 -2.76 7.52 7.16
C ASP A 144 -4.06 7.33 6.39
N LEU A 145 -5.17 7.68 7.01
CA LEU A 145 -6.50 7.65 6.38
C LEU A 145 -6.70 8.94 5.58
N ARG A 146 -6.81 8.83 4.25
CA ARG A 146 -6.88 9.98 3.35
C ARG A 146 -8.24 10.65 3.32
N ASP A 147 -9.30 9.85 3.35
CA ASP A 147 -10.67 10.35 3.33
C ASP A 147 -11.52 9.51 4.28
N ILE A 148 -12.21 10.18 5.19
CA ILE A 148 -13.23 9.53 6.00
C ILE A 148 -14.48 9.47 5.13
N ILE A 149 -14.77 8.28 4.59
CA ILE A 149 -15.92 8.05 3.71
C ILE A 149 -17.23 8.56 4.33
N GLU A 150 -17.34 8.48 5.65
CA GLU A 150 -18.47 9.01 6.43
C GLU A 150 -18.68 10.52 6.27
N GLN A 151 -17.65 11.30 5.97
CA GLN A 151 -17.79 12.74 5.71
C GLN A 151 -18.54 13.02 4.39
N TYR A 152 -18.52 12.11 3.45
CA TYR A 152 -19.27 12.19 2.20
C TYR A 152 -20.70 11.64 2.32
N ALA A 153 -21.00 10.97 3.43
CA ALA A 153 -22.33 10.39 3.72
C ALA A 153 -23.35 11.40 4.26
N SER A 154 -23.15 12.71 4.06
CA SER A 154 -24.11 13.75 4.44
C SER A 154 -25.41 13.74 3.62
N ASN A 155 -25.49 12.91 2.57
CA ASN A 155 -26.68 12.69 1.75
C ASN A 155 -27.23 11.29 2.04
N GLU A 156 -28.53 11.19 2.40
CA GLU A 156 -29.19 9.92 2.71
C GLU A 156 -28.98 8.82 1.65
N TYR A 157 -28.94 9.20 0.37
CA TYR A 157 -28.71 8.29 -0.75
C TYR A 157 -27.29 7.69 -0.73
N ILE A 158 -26.30 8.48 -0.37
CA ILE A 158 -24.90 8.04 -0.27
C ILE A 158 -24.75 7.17 0.98
N SER A 159 -25.38 7.54 2.09
CA SER A 159 -25.42 6.76 3.32
C SER A 159 -25.96 5.34 3.07
N HIS A 160 -27.09 5.20 2.37
CA HIS A 160 -27.65 3.89 2.03
C HIS A 160 -26.72 3.03 1.16
N LYS A 161 -26.04 3.65 0.20
CA LYS A 161 -25.12 2.95 -0.68
C LYS A 161 -23.86 2.46 0.03
N PHE A 162 -23.37 3.25 0.98
CA PHE A 162 -22.22 2.86 1.80
C PHE A 162 -22.56 1.87 2.91
N HIS A 163 -23.77 1.92 3.48
CA HIS A 163 -24.23 0.89 4.42
C HIS A 163 -24.31 -0.50 3.79
N THR A 164 -24.66 -0.59 2.52
CA THR A 164 -24.66 -1.88 1.80
C THR A 164 -23.24 -2.42 1.58
N PHE A 165 -22.26 -1.54 1.35
CA PHE A 165 -20.84 -1.93 1.26
C PHE A 165 -20.21 -2.19 2.63
N SER A 166 -20.55 -1.40 3.65
CA SER A 166 -20.09 -1.60 5.03
C SER A 166 -20.58 -2.92 5.63
N TRP A 167 -21.75 -3.40 5.21
CA TRP A 167 -22.24 -4.71 5.62
C TRP A 167 -21.40 -5.85 5.04
N LEU A 168 -20.96 -5.73 3.78
CA LEU A 168 -20.01 -6.66 3.16
C LEU A 168 -18.62 -6.58 3.79
N ASP A 169 -18.14 -5.38 4.13
CA ASP A 169 -16.85 -5.17 4.80
C ASP A 169 -16.85 -5.67 6.25
N ALA A 170 -18.01 -5.72 6.93
CA ALA A 170 -18.14 -6.27 8.27
C ALA A 170 -18.18 -7.81 8.29
N PHE A 171 -18.37 -8.46 7.14
CA PHE A 171 -18.40 -9.91 6.99
C PHE A 171 -17.05 -10.50 6.55
N ILE A 172 -16.07 -9.64 6.16
CA ILE A 172 -14.69 -9.99 5.82
C ILE A 172 -13.77 -9.59 6.98
#